data_7e912478452f8a4f4408447d16dc8846
#
_entry.id   7e912478452f8a4f4408447d16dc8846
#
_cell.length_a   1.000
_cell.length_b   1.000
_cell.length_c   1.000
_cell.angle_alpha   90.00
_cell.angle_beta   90.00
_cell.angle_gamma   90.00
#
_symmetry.space_group_name_H-M   'P 1'
#
loop_
_entity.id
_entity.type
_entity.pdbx_description
1 polymer ?
#
loop_
_entity_poly.entity_id
_entity_poly.type
_entity_poly.pdbx_seq_one_letter_code
_entity_poly.pdbx_strand_id
1 'polypeptide(L)'
;MAPAVVNLDRIPTASNSKKRAYVTFLAGNGDYIKGVVGLAKGLRKVNSAYPLVVAVLPDVPEEHRRILESQGCIVKEIEPVYPPESQTQFAMAYYVINYSKLRIWKFVEYGKMIYLDGDIQVFDNIDHLFDLPDGHFYAVMDCFCEKTWSHTPQYQIGYCQQSPEKVQWPADMGPKPSLFFNAGMFVFEPSISTYDDLLKTLRVTPPTPFAEQDFLNMYFKDIYKPIPLVYNLVLAMLWRHPENVNVNDVKVAHYCAAGSKPWRYTGKEENMQREDIKMLVKKWWDIYNDKSLDYKNPILAAHVTANSNNGGMVLSPVLSDSKVPVCAPSAA
;
A
#
# COMPACT_ATOMS: atom_id res chain seq x y z
N MET A 1 -20.23 12.32 -17.15
CA MET A 1 -18.91 12.99 -16.93
C MET A 1 -18.12 12.12 -15.97
N ALA A 2 -16.85 11.85 -16.28
CA ALA A 2 -15.96 11.19 -15.34
C ALA A 2 -15.90 12.03 -14.04
N PRO A 3 -15.73 11.41 -12.87
CA PRO A 3 -15.60 12.15 -11.62
C PRO A 3 -14.36 13.06 -11.68
N ALA A 4 -14.50 14.27 -11.14
CA ALA A 4 -13.39 15.21 -11.08
C ALA A 4 -12.27 14.66 -10.20
N VAL A 5 -11.10 14.43 -10.77
CA VAL A 5 -9.88 14.07 -10.07
C VAL A 5 -9.20 15.34 -9.57
N VAL A 6 -8.61 15.30 -8.37
CA VAL A 6 -7.89 16.46 -7.83
C VAL A 6 -6.72 16.81 -8.73
N ASN A 7 -6.69 18.07 -9.23
CA ASN A 7 -5.54 18.58 -9.98
C ASN A 7 -4.43 18.95 -8.99
N LEU A 8 -3.28 18.28 -9.10
CA LEU A 8 -2.15 18.44 -8.19
C LEU A 8 -1.15 19.55 -8.59
N ASP A 9 -1.39 20.22 -9.73
CA ASP A 9 -0.47 21.26 -10.24
C ASP A 9 -0.56 22.60 -9.48
N ARG A 10 -1.51 22.73 -8.52
CA ARG A 10 -1.78 23.97 -7.78
C ARG A 10 -2.00 23.71 -6.29
N ILE A 11 -0.99 23.17 -5.60
CA ILE A 11 -1.04 23.02 -4.14
C ILE A 11 -0.36 24.21 -3.48
N PRO A 12 -1.06 25.01 -2.64
CA PRO A 12 -0.44 26.09 -1.88
C PRO A 12 0.52 25.50 -0.84
N THR A 13 1.74 26.01 -0.74
CA THR A 13 2.68 25.66 0.32
C THR A 13 2.17 26.20 1.66
N ALA A 14 1.57 25.35 2.49
CA ALA A 14 1.12 25.71 3.83
C ALA A 14 2.24 25.45 4.86
N SER A 15 2.69 26.52 5.51
CA SER A 15 3.62 26.48 6.63
C SER A 15 2.90 26.03 7.90
N ASN A 16 2.99 24.76 8.27
CA ASN A 16 2.93 24.35 9.68
C ASN A 16 3.55 22.94 9.80
N SER A 17 4.68 22.85 10.49
CA SER A 17 5.58 21.70 10.50
C SER A 17 5.09 20.53 11.36
N LYS A 18 3.86 20.07 11.17
CA LYS A 18 3.47 18.77 11.72
C LYS A 18 4.33 17.69 11.06
N LYS A 19 4.84 16.73 11.85
CA LYS A 19 5.61 15.59 11.32
C LYS A 19 4.77 14.86 10.25
N ARG A 20 5.44 14.41 9.20
CA ARG A 20 4.87 13.63 8.09
C ARG A 20 5.60 12.32 7.98
N ALA A 21 4.94 11.25 7.59
CA ALA A 21 5.58 9.96 7.37
C ALA A 21 4.76 9.12 6.40
N TYR A 22 5.44 8.24 5.66
CA TYR A 22 4.82 7.09 5.04
C TYR A 22 4.53 6.04 6.12
N VAL A 23 3.49 5.24 5.90
CA VAL A 23 3.19 4.12 6.79
C VAL A 23 2.79 2.90 5.97
N THR A 24 3.24 1.73 6.40
CA THR A 24 2.82 0.43 5.89
C THR A 24 2.46 -0.50 7.03
N PHE A 25 1.82 -1.62 6.70
CA PHE A 25 1.39 -2.64 7.64
C PHE A 25 2.05 -3.98 7.33
N LEU A 26 2.45 -4.70 8.36
CA LEU A 26 3.01 -6.06 8.25
C LEU A 26 2.45 -6.96 9.34
N ALA A 27 2.03 -8.17 8.96
CA ALA A 27 1.54 -9.22 9.84
C ALA A 27 2.20 -10.56 9.48
N GLY A 28 2.32 -11.44 10.48
CA GLY A 28 2.83 -12.79 10.32
C GLY A 28 4.32 -12.87 10.02
N ASN A 29 4.76 -14.12 9.78
CA ASN A 29 6.15 -14.47 9.49
C ASN A 29 6.44 -14.71 8.01
N GLY A 30 5.52 -14.30 7.12
CA GLY A 30 5.61 -14.56 5.69
C GLY A 30 6.63 -13.68 4.97
N ASP A 31 6.66 -13.83 3.65
CA ASP A 31 7.64 -13.19 2.76
C ASP A 31 7.30 -11.73 2.38
N TYR A 32 6.21 -11.17 2.92
CA TYR A 32 5.83 -9.76 2.73
C TYR A 32 6.88 -8.77 3.25
N ILE A 33 7.76 -9.21 4.16
CA ILE A 33 8.92 -8.42 4.57
C ILE A 33 9.77 -7.98 3.36
N LYS A 34 9.89 -8.82 2.33
CA LYS A 34 10.60 -8.45 1.08
C LYS A 34 9.94 -7.25 0.41
N GLY A 35 8.61 -7.21 0.39
CA GLY A 35 7.87 -6.08 -0.15
C GLY A 35 8.15 -4.80 0.63
N VAL A 36 8.10 -4.83 1.95
CA VAL A 36 8.37 -3.67 2.81
C VAL A 36 9.82 -3.17 2.66
N VAL A 37 10.79 -4.09 2.55
CA VAL A 37 12.19 -3.72 2.24
C VAL A 37 12.29 -3.06 0.86
N GLY A 38 11.61 -3.62 -0.16
CA GLY A 38 11.52 -3.02 -1.50
C GLY A 38 10.93 -1.61 -1.46
N LEU A 39 9.85 -1.42 -0.71
CA LEU A 39 9.20 -0.12 -0.51
C LEU A 39 10.16 0.89 0.17
N ALA A 40 10.87 0.50 1.23
CA ALA A 40 11.84 1.35 1.91
C ALA A 40 12.98 1.78 0.97
N LYS A 41 13.50 0.86 0.14
CA LYS A 41 14.51 1.16 -0.88
C LYS A 41 13.95 2.05 -1.99
N GLY A 42 12.69 1.85 -2.40
CA GLY A 42 12.00 2.69 -3.37
C GLY A 42 11.90 4.14 -2.93
N LEU A 43 11.45 4.38 -1.69
CA LEU A 43 11.39 5.72 -1.10
C LEU A 43 12.76 6.39 -1.03
N ARG A 44 13.83 5.65 -0.70
CA ARG A 44 15.20 6.18 -0.75
C ARG A 44 15.66 6.51 -2.17
N LYS A 45 15.36 5.64 -3.14
CA LYS A 45 15.71 5.86 -4.56
C LYS A 45 15.15 7.16 -5.10
N VAL A 46 13.92 7.50 -4.71
CA VAL A 46 13.25 8.73 -5.15
C VAL A 46 13.55 9.93 -4.26
N ASN A 47 14.50 9.79 -3.31
CA ASN A 47 14.91 10.82 -2.37
C ASN A 47 13.73 11.42 -1.58
N SER A 48 12.82 10.57 -1.07
CA SER A 48 11.77 11.03 -0.19
C SER A 48 12.37 11.66 1.09
N ALA A 49 11.82 12.79 1.49
CA ALA A 49 12.22 13.51 2.70
C ALA A 49 11.60 12.93 3.99
N TYR A 50 10.68 11.97 3.87
CA TYR A 50 9.88 11.48 5.00
C TYR A 50 10.19 10.03 5.33
N PRO A 51 10.19 9.64 6.63
CA PRO A 51 10.48 8.29 7.07
C PRO A 51 9.34 7.32 6.69
N LEU A 52 9.68 6.02 6.63
CA LEU A 52 8.71 4.94 6.57
C LEU A 52 8.48 4.36 7.96
N VAL A 53 7.25 4.43 8.44
CA VAL A 53 6.76 3.74 9.64
C VAL A 53 6.20 2.38 9.22
N VAL A 54 6.58 1.32 9.91
CA VAL A 54 6.03 -0.01 9.70
C VAL A 54 5.22 -0.40 10.93
N ALA A 55 3.90 -0.43 10.77
CA ALA A 55 2.99 -0.94 11.79
C ALA A 55 3.02 -2.48 11.75
N VAL A 56 3.56 -3.13 12.79
CA VAL A 56 3.73 -4.57 12.85
C VAL A 56 2.79 -5.19 13.89
N LEU A 57 2.24 -6.37 13.58
CA LEU A 57 1.52 -7.16 14.58
C LEU A 57 2.51 -7.93 15.48
N PRO A 58 2.06 -8.40 16.66
CA PRO A 58 2.90 -9.16 17.61
C PRO A 58 3.47 -10.46 17.02
N ASP A 59 2.82 -11.04 16.01
CA ASP A 59 3.25 -12.27 15.32
C ASP A 59 4.36 -12.07 14.29
N VAL A 60 4.78 -10.83 14.04
CA VAL A 60 5.95 -10.54 13.18
C VAL A 60 7.23 -10.87 13.94
N PRO A 61 8.08 -11.81 13.43
CA PRO A 61 9.30 -12.23 14.11
C PRO A 61 10.28 -11.09 14.37
N GLU A 62 11.01 -11.19 15.47
CA GLU A 62 12.03 -10.22 15.86
C GLU A 62 13.11 -10.04 14.77
N GLU A 63 13.46 -11.11 14.06
CA GLU A 63 14.39 -11.05 12.94
C GLU A 63 13.89 -10.12 11.83
N HIS A 64 12.60 -10.21 11.49
CA HIS A 64 11.98 -9.33 10.49
C HIS A 64 11.98 -7.86 10.97
N ARG A 65 11.72 -7.62 12.24
CA ARG A 65 11.75 -6.27 12.83
C ARG A 65 13.15 -5.65 12.72
N ARG A 66 14.20 -6.41 13.06
CA ARG A 66 15.60 -5.99 12.92
C ARG A 66 16.01 -5.70 11.48
N ILE A 67 15.53 -6.52 10.52
CA ILE A 67 15.77 -6.26 9.11
C ILE A 67 15.16 -4.91 8.71
N LEU A 68 13.91 -4.64 9.11
CA LEU A 68 13.25 -3.37 8.81
C LEU A 68 13.97 -2.18 9.45
N GLU A 69 14.38 -2.28 10.70
CA GLU A 69 15.15 -1.26 11.40
C GLU A 69 16.51 -1.03 10.73
N SER A 70 17.19 -2.09 10.30
CA SER A 70 18.44 -2.00 9.54
C SER A 70 18.27 -1.30 8.19
N GLN A 71 17.05 -1.29 7.65
CA GLN A 71 16.68 -0.52 6.47
C GLN A 71 16.21 0.92 6.79
N GLY A 72 16.34 1.37 8.03
CA GLY A 72 15.98 2.72 8.46
C GLY A 72 14.47 2.94 8.65
N CYS A 73 13.69 1.87 8.74
CA CYS A 73 12.27 1.95 9.05
C CYS A 73 12.05 2.21 10.54
N ILE A 74 10.97 2.93 10.85
CA ILE A 74 10.48 3.10 12.22
C ILE A 74 9.47 1.99 12.50
N VAL A 75 9.87 0.94 13.22
CA VAL A 75 8.99 -0.18 13.55
C VAL A 75 8.12 0.16 14.76
N LYS A 76 6.80 0.01 14.61
CA LYS A 76 5.82 0.24 15.68
C LYS A 76 4.91 -0.96 15.80
N GLU A 77 4.92 -1.61 16.96
CA GLU A 77 3.95 -2.67 17.24
C GLU A 77 2.55 -2.11 17.46
N ILE A 78 1.58 -2.76 16.85
CA ILE A 78 0.15 -2.47 17.00
C ILE A 78 -0.60 -3.75 17.40
N GLU A 79 -1.69 -3.59 18.14
CA GLU A 79 -2.57 -4.72 18.47
C GLU A 79 -3.44 -5.10 17.27
N PRO A 80 -3.79 -6.39 17.11
CA PRO A 80 -4.73 -6.81 16.08
C PRO A 80 -6.12 -6.20 16.29
N VAL A 81 -6.85 -6.01 15.19
CA VAL A 81 -8.26 -5.62 15.17
C VAL A 81 -9.00 -6.61 14.29
N TYR A 82 -10.12 -7.09 14.78
CA TYR A 82 -10.99 -8.01 14.05
C TYR A 82 -12.40 -7.41 13.90
N PRO A 83 -13.09 -7.69 12.80
CA PRO A 83 -14.50 -7.33 12.65
C PRO A 83 -15.36 -8.19 13.58
N PRO A 84 -16.66 -7.87 13.72
CA PRO A 84 -17.61 -8.76 14.40
C PRO A 84 -17.59 -10.15 13.77
N GLU A 85 -17.86 -11.18 14.60
CA GLU A 85 -18.02 -12.56 14.11
C GLU A 85 -19.14 -12.62 13.06
N SER A 86 -18.86 -13.28 11.95
CA SER A 86 -19.77 -13.40 10.83
C SER A 86 -19.44 -14.65 10.01
N GLN A 87 -20.43 -15.13 9.25
CA GLN A 87 -20.25 -16.18 8.23
C GLN A 87 -19.69 -15.62 6.90
N THR A 88 -19.26 -14.37 6.87
CA THR A 88 -18.76 -13.75 5.64
C THR A 88 -17.53 -14.46 5.12
N GLN A 89 -17.59 -14.88 3.86
CA GLN A 89 -16.44 -15.37 3.13
C GLN A 89 -15.66 -14.17 2.58
N PHE A 90 -14.45 -13.97 3.09
CA PHE A 90 -13.54 -12.96 2.55
C PHE A 90 -13.01 -13.38 1.18
N ALA A 91 -12.74 -12.39 0.31
CA ALA A 91 -12.13 -12.63 -0.99
C ALA A 91 -10.78 -13.36 -0.86
N MET A 92 -10.02 -13.04 0.20
CA MET A 92 -8.83 -13.79 0.63
C MET A 92 -8.91 -14.03 2.14
N ALA A 93 -8.61 -15.25 2.59
CA ALA A 93 -8.73 -15.63 4.01
C ALA A 93 -7.96 -14.70 4.98
N TYR A 94 -6.82 -14.16 4.55
CA TYR A 94 -6.00 -13.26 5.36
C TYR A 94 -6.55 -11.82 5.44
N TYR A 95 -7.58 -11.46 4.67
CA TYR A 95 -8.14 -10.10 4.71
C TYR A 95 -8.73 -9.73 6.07
N VAL A 96 -9.14 -10.71 6.86
CA VAL A 96 -9.65 -10.46 8.22
C VAL A 96 -8.65 -9.71 9.09
N ILE A 97 -7.34 -9.94 8.94
CA ILE A 97 -6.31 -9.27 9.75
C ILE A 97 -6.05 -7.83 9.30
N ASN A 98 -6.44 -7.48 8.07
CA ASN A 98 -6.24 -6.14 7.50
C ASN A 98 -7.01 -5.05 8.25
N TYR A 99 -8.08 -5.38 8.98
CA TYR A 99 -8.74 -4.41 9.87
C TYR A 99 -7.77 -3.82 10.90
N SER A 100 -6.65 -4.48 11.19
CA SER A 100 -5.61 -3.96 12.08
C SER A 100 -4.96 -2.68 11.54
N LYS A 101 -5.03 -2.41 10.24
CA LYS A 101 -4.61 -1.14 9.62
C LYS A 101 -5.31 0.06 10.26
N LEU A 102 -6.52 -0.10 10.82
CA LEU A 102 -7.23 0.98 11.51
C LEU A 102 -6.44 1.55 12.70
N ARG A 103 -5.46 0.81 13.24
CA ARG A 103 -4.60 1.29 14.33
C ARG A 103 -3.68 2.45 13.91
N ILE A 104 -3.39 2.63 12.61
CA ILE A 104 -2.50 3.71 12.16
C ILE A 104 -3.09 5.11 12.40
N TRP A 105 -4.40 5.24 12.53
CA TRP A 105 -5.05 6.51 12.93
C TRP A 105 -4.65 6.99 14.33
N LYS A 106 -4.09 6.09 15.16
CA LYS A 106 -3.58 6.41 16.50
C LYS A 106 -2.19 7.07 16.48
N PHE A 107 -1.52 7.15 15.34
CA PHE A 107 -0.17 7.73 15.21
C PHE A 107 -0.21 9.26 15.17
N VAL A 108 -0.82 9.86 16.19
CA VAL A 108 -1.12 11.32 16.26
C VAL A 108 0.10 12.22 16.39
N GLU A 109 1.30 11.66 16.58
CA GLU A 109 2.56 12.39 16.47
C GLU A 109 2.84 12.85 15.03
N TYR A 110 2.13 12.29 14.03
CA TYR A 110 2.14 12.75 12.64
C TYR A 110 0.87 13.54 12.35
N GLY A 111 1.02 14.66 11.66
CA GLY A 111 -0.14 15.46 11.25
C GLY A 111 -0.79 14.94 9.97
N LYS A 112 0.00 14.31 9.09
CA LYS A 112 -0.47 13.69 7.85
C LYS A 112 0.41 12.50 7.50
N MET A 113 -0.21 11.42 7.04
CA MET A 113 0.48 10.21 6.63
C MET A 113 0.00 9.74 5.24
N ILE A 114 0.89 9.05 4.53
CA ILE A 114 0.57 8.32 3.31
C ILE A 114 0.72 6.83 3.60
N TYR A 115 -0.40 6.10 3.54
CA TYR A 115 -0.39 4.65 3.66
C TYR A 115 -0.01 4.02 2.32
N LEU A 116 0.81 2.98 2.37
CA LEU A 116 1.23 2.16 1.22
C LEU A 116 1.24 0.69 1.65
N ASP A 117 0.51 -0.17 0.92
CA ASP A 117 0.57 -1.62 1.17
C ASP A 117 1.99 -2.16 0.96
N GLY A 118 2.33 -3.26 1.64
CA GLY A 118 3.65 -3.88 1.57
C GLY A 118 4.01 -4.46 0.18
N ASP A 119 3.04 -4.59 -0.72
CA ASP A 119 3.23 -4.99 -2.13
C ASP A 119 3.13 -3.81 -3.11
N ILE A 120 3.41 -2.62 -2.63
CA ILE A 120 3.55 -1.40 -3.44
C ILE A 120 5.04 -1.08 -3.67
N GLN A 121 5.34 -0.52 -4.85
CA GLN A 121 6.64 0.05 -5.19
C GLN A 121 6.50 1.49 -5.65
N VAL A 122 7.28 2.37 -5.05
CA VAL A 122 7.40 3.78 -5.45
C VAL A 122 8.52 3.93 -6.46
N PHE A 123 8.23 4.54 -7.64
CA PHE A 123 9.16 4.75 -8.76
C PHE A 123 9.51 6.23 -8.97
N ASP A 124 8.72 7.15 -8.45
CA ASP A 124 8.95 8.59 -8.51
C ASP A 124 8.57 9.25 -7.18
N ASN A 125 9.10 10.44 -6.89
CA ASN A 125 8.83 11.15 -5.64
C ASN A 125 7.36 11.60 -5.58
N ILE A 126 6.68 11.24 -4.49
CA ILE A 126 5.27 11.55 -4.23
C ILE A 126 5.08 12.39 -2.95
N ASP A 127 6.14 13.00 -2.43
CA ASP A 127 6.10 13.77 -1.18
C ASP A 127 5.13 14.96 -1.24
N HIS A 128 4.88 15.51 -2.43
CA HIS A 128 3.91 16.60 -2.64
C HIS A 128 2.47 16.21 -2.27
N LEU A 129 2.14 14.92 -2.20
CA LEU A 129 0.83 14.47 -1.71
C LEU A 129 0.58 14.82 -0.23
N PHE A 130 1.64 15.05 0.55
CA PHE A 130 1.49 15.56 1.91
C PHE A 130 0.98 17.02 1.96
N ASP A 131 1.03 17.75 0.85
CA ASP A 131 0.56 19.14 0.76
C ASP A 131 -0.90 19.25 0.31
N LEU A 132 -1.56 18.11 0.05
CA LEU A 132 -3.00 18.09 -0.23
C LEU A 132 -3.80 18.72 0.93
N PRO A 133 -4.91 19.43 0.64
CA PRO A 133 -5.74 20.06 1.66
C PRO A 133 -6.15 19.11 2.79
N ASP A 134 -6.21 19.65 4.01
CA ASP A 134 -6.65 18.91 5.19
C ASP A 134 -8.17 18.62 5.15
N GLY A 135 -8.63 17.69 6.00
CA GLY A 135 -10.05 17.35 6.18
C GLY A 135 -10.61 16.41 5.11
N HIS A 136 -9.77 15.81 4.27
CA HIS A 136 -10.18 14.88 3.23
C HIS A 136 -9.39 13.56 3.30
N PHE A 137 -9.99 12.52 2.77
CA PHE A 137 -9.35 11.23 2.54
C PHE A 137 -9.04 11.08 1.05
N TYR A 138 -7.76 10.97 0.67
CA TYR A 138 -7.36 10.89 -0.73
C TYR A 138 -6.88 9.48 -1.07
N ALA A 139 -7.40 8.92 -2.15
CA ALA A 139 -7.00 7.62 -2.66
C ALA A 139 -7.29 7.51 -4.16
N VAL A 140 -6.76 6.49 -4.80
CA VAL A 140 -7.01 6.21 -6.23
C VAL A 140 -8.26 5.36 -6.37
N MET A 141 -9.09 5.69 -7.35
CA MET A 141 -10.29 4.88 -7.66
C MET A 141 -9.93 3.45 -8.06
N ASP A 142 -10.64 2.48 -7.51
CA ASP A 142 -10.60 1.08 -7.96
C ASP A 142 -11.54 0.85 -9.16
N CYS A 143 -11.74 -0.38 -9.59
CA CYS A 143 -12.70 -0.74 -10.62
C CYS A 143 -13.60 -1.91 -10.17
N PHE A 144 -14.77 -2.06 -10.81
CA PHE A 144 -15.72 -3.15 -10.56
C PHE A 144 -15.62 -4.29 -11.60
N CYS A 145 -14.56 -4.30 -12.41
CA CYS A 145 -14.43 -5.23 -13.56
C CYS A 145 -13.87 -6.61 -13.16
N GLU A 146 -13.68 -6.86 -11.88
CA GLU A 146 -13.22 -8.16 -11.37
C GLU A 146 -14.39 -9.10 -11.09
N LYS A 147 -14.19 -10.40 -11.38
CA LYS A 147 -15.20 -11.44 -11.14
C LYS A 147 -15.67 -11.50 -9.68
N THR A 148 -14.82 -11.08 -8.74
CA THR A 148 -15.15 -10.97 -7.32
C THR A 148 -16.33 -10.02 -7.06
N TRP A 149 -16.55 -9.05 -7.96
CA TRP A 149 -17.70 -8.13 -7.94
C TRP A 149 -18.94 -8.65 -8.66
N SER A 150 -18.93 -9.92 -9.16
CA SER A 150 -20.00 -10.47 -9.98
C SER A 150 -21.41 -10.43 -9.35
N HIS A 151 -21.48 -10.33 -8.04
CA HIS A 151 -22.73 -10.17 -7.28
C HIS A 151 -23.27 -8.73 -7.27
N THR A 152 -22.48 -7.75 -7.71
CA THR A 152 -22.87 -6.33 -7.66
C THR A 152 -23.59 -5.89 -8.93
N PRO A 153 -24.56 -4.94 -8.83
CA PRO A 153 -25.21 -4.36 -10.01
C PRO A 153 -24.21 -3.74 -11.00
N GLN A 154 -23.14 -3.11 -10.51
CA GLN A 154 -22.11 -2.50 -11.34
C GLN A 154 -21.50 -3.52 -12.30
N TYR A 155 -21.07 -4.67 -11.77
CA TYR A 155 -20.50 -5.75 -12.58
C TYR A 155 -21.54 -6.33 -13.56
N GLN A 156 -22.76 -6.57 -13.10
CA GLN A 156 -23.82 -7.20 -13.89
C GLN A 156 -24.19 -6.39 -15.13
N ILE A 157 -24.22 -5.06 -15.02
CA ILE A 157 -24.52 -4.17 -16.15
C ILE A 157 -23.26 -3.74 -16.91
N GLY A 158 -22.07 -4.08 -16.42
CA GLY A 158 -20.79 -3.63 -17.00
C GLY A 158 -20.43 -2.17 -16.69
N TYR A 159 -21.08 -1.54 -15.70
CA TYR A 159 -20.72 -0.19 -15.28
C TYR A 159 -19.38 -0.18 -14.55
N CYS A 160 -18.47 0.71 -14.95
CA CYS A 160 -17.25 0.97 -14.21
C CYS A 160 -16.99 2.47 -14.06
N GLN A 161 -16.63 2.87 -12.86
CA GLN A 161 -16.26 4.26 -12.54
C GLN A 161 -14.97 4.72 -13.24
N GLN A 162 -14.12 3.79 -13.69
CA GLN A 162 -12.90 4.07 -14.47
C GLN A 162 -13.21 4.48 -15.93
N SER A 163 -14.37 4.07 -16.45
CA SER A 163 -14.83 4.33 -17.82
C SER A 163 -16.34 4.55 -17.83
N PRO A 164 -16.87 5.56 -17.11
CA PRO A 164 -18.30 5.76 -16.91
C PRO A 164 -19.05 6.17 -18.19
N GLU A 165 -18.31 6.55 -19.24
CA GLU A 165 -18.84 6.85 -20.57
C GLU A 165 -19.14 5.61 -21.40
N LYS A 166 -18.51 4.43 -21.11
CA LYS A 166 -18.72 3.19 -21.85
C LYS A 166 -20.09 2.58 -21.56
N VAL A 167 -20.45 2.52 -20.28
CA VAL A 167 -21.77 2.05 -19.83
C VAL A 167 -22.28 3.06 -18.80
N GLN A 168 -23.43 3.67 -19.08
CA GLN A 168 -24.06 4.61 -18.19
C GLN A 168 -24.84 3.91 -17.09
N TRP A 169 -24.87 4.50 -15.89
CA TRP A 169 -25.72 3.99 -14.82
C TRP A 169 -27.19 4.21 -15.19
N PRO A 170 -28.05 3.16 -15.22
CA PRO A 170 -29.46 3.28 -15.58
C PRO A 170 -30.23 4.11 -14.55
N ALA A 171 -31.08 5.00 -15.02
CA ALA A 171 -31.87 5.87 -14.14
C ALA A 171 -32.90 5.12 -13.28
N ASP A 172 -33.41 3.99 -13.77
CA ASP A 172 -34.34 3.12 -13.08
C ASP A 172 -33.72 2.28 -11.95
N MET A 173 -32.39 2.21 -11.91
CA MET A 173 -31.66 1.55 -10.81
C MET A 173 -31.37 2.49 -9.61
N GLY A 174 -31.97 3.68 -9.62
CA GLY A 174 -31.77 4.67 -8.55
C GLY A 174 -30.47 5.47 -8.66
N PRO A 175 -29.99 6.07 -7.55
CA PRO A 175 -28.82 6.92 -7.60
C PRO A 175 -27.58 6.15 -8.00
N LYS A 176 -26.69 6.84 -8.75
CA LYS A 176 -25.38 6.30 -9.12
C LYS A 176 -24.59 5.91 -7.88
N PRO A 177 -23.88 4.76 -7.89
CA PRO A 177 -23.03 4.34 -6.78
C PRO A 177 -22.01 5.41 -6.39
N SER A 178 -21.72 5.52 -5.09
CA SER A 178 -20.61 6.35 -4.61
C SER A 178 -19.30 5.88 -5.21
N LEU A 179 -18.34 6.80 -5.35
CA LEU A 179 -17.00 6.43 -5.80
C LEU A 179 -16.36 5.48 -4.79
N PHE A 180 -15.62 4.52 -5.32
CA PHE A 180 -14.96 3.45 -4.56
C PHE A 180 -13.46 3.48 -4.82
N PHE A 181 -12.64 3.49 -3.78
CA PHE A 181 -11.19 3.54 -3.88
C PHE A 181 -10.54 2.21 -3.54
N ASN A 182 -9.32 2.01 -4.06
CA ASN A 182 -8.42 0.96 -3.63
C ASN A 182 -7.70 1.40 -2.35
N ALA A 183 -7.78 0.59 -1.30
CA ALA A 183 -7.21 0.90 0.02
C ALA A 183 -5.73 0.53 0.18
N GLY A 184 -5.04 0.17 -0.90
CA GLY A 184 -3.59 -0.09 -0.87
C GLY A 184 -2.73 1.18 -0.79
N MET A 185 -3.29 2.32 -1.20
CA MET A 185 -2.64 3.63 -1.07
C MET A 185 -3.67 4.70 -0.73
N PHE A 186 -3.40 5.49 0.33
CA PHE A 186 -4.22 6.64 0.69
C PHE A 186 -3.47 7.68 1.52
N VAL A 187 -3.93 8.92 1.44
CA VAL A 187 -3.44 10.04 2.28
C VAL A 187 -4.50 10.35 3.34
N PHE A 188 -4.08 10.43 4.59
CA PHE A 188 -4.98 10.63 5.73
C PHE A 188 -4.32 11.45 6.85
N GLU A 189 -5.14 11.91 7.77
CA GLU A 189 -4.73 12.62 8.97
C GLU A 189 -4.98 11.73 10.20
N PRO A 190 -3.92 11.29 10.91
CA PRO A 190 -4.09 10.57 12.18
C PRO A 190 -4.84 11.42 13.21
N SER A 191 -5.82 10.82 13.90
CA SER A 191 -6.65 11.48 14.89
C SER A 191 -7.22 10.47 15.87
N ILE A 192 -7.14 10.74 17.18
CA ILE A 192 -7.71 9.87 18.21
C ILE A 192 -9.23 9.80 18.07
N SER A 193 -9.91 10.93 17.81
CA SER A 193 -11.35 10.93 17.63
C SER A 193 -11.79 10.09 16.42
N THR A 194 -11.09 10.19 15.30
CA THR A 194 -11.35 9.35 14.11
C THR A 194 -11.05 7.88 14.41
N TYR A 195 -9.94 7.60 15.11
CA TYR A 195 -9.58 6.25 15.54
C TYR A 195 -10.66 5.60 16.39
N ASP A 196 -11.13 6.30 17.44
CA ASP A 196 -12.15 5.79 18.34
C ASP A 196 -13.49 5.56 17.63
N ASP A 197 -13.85 6.46 16.69
CA ASP A 197 -15.07 6.34 15.91
C ASP A 197 -15.00 5.22 14.88
N LEU A 198 -13.84 5.01 14.23
CA LEU A 198 -13.58 3.86 13.35
C LEU A 198 -13.81 2.53 14.09
N LEU A 199 -13.21 2.38 15.29
CA LEU A 199 -13.37 1.16 16.08
C LEU A 199 -14.80 0.96 16.60
N LYS A 200 -15.47 2.06 16.98
CA LYS A 200 -16.88 2.02 17.39
C LYS A 200 -17.78 1.60 16.23
N THR A 201 -17.57 2.19 15.05
CA THR A 201 -18.35 1.88 13.85
C THR A 201 -18.10 0.44 13.40
N LEU A 202 -16.84 -0.04 13.45
CA LEU A 202 -16.51 -1.42 13.08
C LEU A 202 -17.26 -2.45 13.91
N ARG A 203 -17.48 -2.21 15.22
CA ARG A 203 -18.18 -3.15 16.11
C ARG A 203 -19.62 -3.45 15.70
N VAL A 204 -20.24 -2.56 14.93
CA VAL A 204 -21.64 -2.68 14.48
C VAL A 204 -21.75 -2.85 12.95
N THR A 205 -20.64 -2.89 12.26
CA THR A 205 -20.59 -3.05 10.80
C THR A 205 -20.26 -4.51 10.46
N PRO A 206 -21.15 -5.26 9.81
CA PRO A 206 -20.85 -6.60 9.34
C PRO A 206 -19.67 -6.57 8.36
N PRO A 207 -18.74 -7.54 8.42
CA PRO A 207 -17.66 -7.62 7.46
C PRO A 207 -18.19 -7.97 6.07
N THR A 208 -17.42 -7.59 5.06
CA THR A 208 -17.70 -7.80 3.64
C THR A 208 -16.51 -8.49 2.96
N PRO A 209 -16.65 -9.01 1.73
CA PRO A 209 -15.59 -9.77 1.08
C PRO A 209 -14.24 -9.05 0.96
N PHE A 210 -14.22 -7.72 0.78
CA PHE A 210 -13.00 -6.93 0.69
C PHE A 210 -12.58 -6.29 2.03
N ALA A 211 -13.17 -6.75 3.14
CA ALA A 211 -12.75 -6.43 4.51
C ALA A 211 -12.60 -4.92 4.77
N GLU A 212 -11.39 -4.50 5.18
CA GLU A 212 -11.13 -3.11 5.55
C GLU A 212 -11.27 -2.14 4.36
N GLN A 213 -11.06 -2.58 3.11
CA GLN A 213 -11.25 -1.71 1.94
C GLN A 213 -12.71 -1.28 1.83
N ASP A 214 -13.66 -2.20 1.96
CA ASP A 214 -15.10 -1.87 1.91
C ASP A 214 -15.50 -1.00 3.12
N PHE A 215 -14.96 -1.33 4.29
CA PHE A 215 -15.23 -0.57 5.51
C PHE A 215 -14.73 0.87 5.40
N LEU A 216 -13.51 1.09 4.92
CA LEU A 216 -12.95 2.43 4.71
C LEU A 216 -13.72 3.21 3.64
N ASN A 217 -14.16 2.55 2.56
CA ASN A 217 -14.99 3.16 1.53
C ASN A 217 -16.34 3.61 2.07
N MET A 218 -16.98 2.81 2.93
CA MET A 218 -18.21 3.19 3.61
C MET A 218 -17.99 4.37 4.57
N TYR A 219 -16.94 4.31 5.37
CA TYR A 219 -16.68 5.28 6.44
C TYR A 219 -16.28 6.66 5.89
N PHE A 220 -15.39 6.70 4.90
CA PHE A 220 -14.85 7.95 4.34
C PHE A 220 -15.58 8.47 3.10
N LYS A 221 -16.70 7.86 2.69
CA LYS A 221 -17.44 8.19 1.45
C LYS A 221 -17.69 9.68 1.24
N ASP A 222 -17.99 10.42 2.32
CA ASP A 222 -18.39 11.82 2.26
C ASP A 222 -17.21 12.79 2.14
N ILE A 223 -16.01 12.36 2.53
CA ILE A 223 -14.79 13.18 2.48
C ILE A 223 -13.73 12.62 1.52
N TYR A 224 -14.02 11.50 0.84
CA TYR A 224 -13.15 10.91 -0.15
C TYR A 224 -12.96 11.83 -1.36
N LYS A 225 -11.71 12.00 -1.78
CA LYS A 225 -11.32 12.74 -2.99
C LYS A 225 -10.40 11.85 -3.84
N PRO A 226 -10.78 11.54 -5.09
CA PRO A 226 -9.95 10.76 -5.98
C PRO A 226 -8.69 11.52 -6.40
N ILE A 227 -7.56 10.81 -6.41
CA ILE A 227 -6.29 11.25 -7.00
C ILE A 227 -5.96 10.42 -8.24
N PRO A 228 -5.07 10.90 -9.13
CA PRO A 228 -4.75 10.23 -10.39
C PRO A 228 -4.23 8.80 -10.24
N LEU A 229 -4.55 7.94 -11.22
CA LEU A 229 -4.18 6.52 -11.26
C LEU A 229 -2.67 6.27 -11.13
N VAL A 230 -1.83 7.19 -11.56
CA VAL A 230 -0.37 7.10 -11.49
C VAL A 230 0.17 6.94 -10.06
N TYR A 231 -0.62 7.30 -9.03
CA TYR A 231 -0.25 7.18 -7.62
C TYR A 231 -0.61 5.84 -6.97
N ASN A 232 -1.39 4.99 -7.64
CA ASN A 232 -1.66 3.63 -7.22
C ASN A 232 -2.13 2.80 -8.42
N LEU A 233 -1.20 2.48 -9.32
CA LEU A 233 -1.51 1.60 -10.43
C LEU A 233 -1.69 0.17 -9.90
N VAL A 234 -2.92 -0.22 -9.61
CA VAL A 234 -3.28 -1.62 -9.48
C VAL A 234 -3.01 -2.30 -10.82
N LEU A 235 -2.13 -3.31 -10.85
CA LEU A 235 -1.64 -3.86 -12.13
C LEU A 235 -2.75 -4.39 -13.02
N ALA A 236 -3.88 -4.79 -12.46
CA ALA A 236 -5.04 -5.23 -13.23
C ALA A 236 -5.61 -4.13 -14.16
N MET A 237 -5.35 -2.85 -13.90
CA MET A 237 -5.75 -1.76 -14.79
C MET A 237 -5.07 -1.84 -16.15
N LEU A 238 -3.88 -2.45 -16.25
CA LEU A 238 -3.16 -2.63 -17.51
C LEU A 238 -3.92 -3.48 -18.54
N TRP A 239 -4.83 -4.36 -18.10
CA TRP A 239 -5.66 -5.16 -19.01
C TRP A 239 -7.16 -4.87 -18.92
N ARG A 240 -7.63 -4.27 -17.82
CA ARG A 240 -9.04 -3.91 -17.66
C ARG A 240 -9.36 -2.54 -18.23
N HIS A 241 -8.43 -1.58 -18.05
CA HIS A 241 -8.58 -0.18 -18.46
C HIS A 241 -7.29 0.35 -19.10
N PRO A 242 -6.76 -0.32 -20.16
CA PRO A 242 -5.50 0.09 -20.79
C PRO A 242 -5.54 1.52 -21.33
N GLU A 243 -6.72 2.02 -21.68
CA GLU A 243 -6.95 3.39 -22.15
C GLU A 243 -6.64 4.44 -21.08
N ASN A 244 -6.67 4.09 -19.80
CA ASN A 244 -6.41 5.00 -18.68
C ASN A 244 -4.96 4.93 -18.18
N VAL A 245 -4.12 4.08 -18.75
CA VAL A 245 -2.77 3.82 -18.23
C VAL A 245 -1.70 4.17 -19.26
N ASN A 246 -0.85 5.14 -18.93
CA ASN A 246 0.47 5.25 -19.53
C ASN A 246 1.52 4.73 -18.53
N VAL A 247 2.07 3.57 -18.81
CA VAL A 247 2.99 2.88 -17.89
C VAL A 247 4.28 3.68 -17.61
N ASN A 248 4.65 4.60 -18.49
CA ASN A 248 5.84 5.46 -18.31
C ASN A 248 5.62 6.58 -17.30
N ASP A 249 4.37 6.96 -17.04
CA ASP A 249 4.00 8.04 -16.11
C ASP A 249 3.72 7.49 -14.69
N VAL A 250 3.77 6.16 -14.52
CA VAL A 250 3.45 5.49 -13.24
C VAL A 250 4.48 5.85 -12.18
N LYS A 251 4.00 6.47 -11.11
CA LYS A 251 4.80 6.84 -9.92
C LYS A 251 4.77 5.75 -8.85
N VAL A 252 3.65 5.05 -8.74
CA VAL A 252 3.44 4.00 -7.74
C VAL A 252 2.73 2.82 -8.39
N ALA A 253 3.33 1.64 -8.32
CA ALA A 253 2.73 0.39 -8.80
C ALA A 253 2.34 -0.51 -7.62
N HIS A 254 1.15 -1.10 -7.70
CA HIS A 254 0.57 -1.98 -6.69
C HIS A 254 0.42 -3.40 -7.23
N TYR A 255 1.22 -4.32 -6.70
CA TYR A 255 1.32 -5.71 -7.13
C TYR A 255 0.27 -6.61 -6.42
N CYS A 256 -0.98 -6.14 -6.32
CA CYS A 256 -2.05 -6.88 -5.64
C CYS A 256 -2.74 -7.93 -6.52
N ALA A 257 -2.59 -7.86 -7.86
CA ALA A 257 -3.14 -8.86 -8.76
C ALA A 257 -2.53 -10.26 -8.51
N ALA A 258 -3.32 -11.31 -8.72
CA ALA A 258 -2.86 -12.69 -8.54
C ALA A 258 -1.61 -12.98 -9.37
N GLY A 259 -0.58 -13.56 -8.76
CA GLY A 259 0.69 -13.88 -9.40
C GLY A 259 1.65 -12.70 -9.63
N SER A 260 1.24 -11.46 -9.32
CA SER A 260 2.02 -10.28 -9.66
C SER A 260 3.09 -9.88 -8.62
N LYS A 261 3.04 -10.40 -7.39
CA LYS A 261 4.01 -10.05 -6.34
C LYS A 261 5.43 -10.39 -6.78
N PRO A 262 6.35 -9.41 -6.90
CA PRO A 262 7.66 -9.63 -7.51
C PRO A 262 8.45 -10.79 -6.90
N TRP A 263 8.39 -10.95 -5.58
CA TRP A 263 9.11 -12.03 -4.87
C TRP A 263 8.46 -13.42 -4.98
N ARG A 264 7.27 -13.50 -5.58
CA ARG A 264 6.57 -14.77 -5.88
C ARG A 264 6.29 -14.93 -7.38
N TYR A 265 6.68 -13.97 -8.20
CA TYR A 265 6.36 -13.93 -9.61
C TYR A 265 6.97 -15.12 -10.37
N THR A 266 6.12 -15.87 -11.06
CA THR A 266 6.51 -17.01 -11.90
C THR A 266 6.24 -16.74 -13.39
N GLY A 267 5.41 -15.76 -13.69
CA GLY A 267 4.93 -15.46 -15.03
C GLY A 267 3.91 -16.47 -15.58
N LYS A 268 3.42 -17.42 -14.79
CA LYS A 268 2.52 -18.50 -15.25
C LYS A 268 1.05 -18.17 -15.09
N GLU A 269 0.71 -17.30 -14.15
CA GLU A 269 -0.64 -16.88 -13.85
C GLU A 269 -1.21 -16.03 -15.00
N GLU A 270 -2.54 -15.93 -15.04
CA GLU A 270 -3.23 -15.15 -16.06
C GLU A 270 -2.74 -13.69 -16.11
N ASN A 271 -2.54 -13.17 -17.31
CA ASN A 271 -1.97 -11.83 -17.58
C ASN A 271 -0.51 -11.61 -17.15
N MET A 272 0.14 -12.55 -16.45
CA MET A 272 1.52 -12.37 -15.98
C MET A 272 2.58 -12.49 -17.09
N GLN A 273 2.21 -12.93 -18.31
CA GLN A 273 3.10 -12.98 -19.46
C GLN A 273 3.26 -11.63 -20.19
N ARG A 274 2.50 -10.62 -19.81
CA ARG A 274 2.54 -9.29 -20.44
C ARG A 274 3.90 -8.63 -20.25
N GLU A 275 4.36 -7.94 -21.28
CA GLU A 275 5.68 -7.25 -21.24
C GLU A 275 5.72 -6.09 -20.24
N ASP A 276 4.59 -5.37 -20.09
CA ASP A 276 4.46 -4.30 -19.09
C ASP A 276 4.58 -4.83 -17.65
N ILE A 277 3.98 -6.00 -17.35
CA ILE A 277 4.12 -6.68 -16.05
C ILE A 277 5.57 -7.13 -15.82
N LYS A 278 6.18 -7.80 -16.78
CA LYS A 278 7.60 -8.24 -16.70
C LYS A 278 8.52 -7.06 -16.43
N MET A 279 8.30 -5.95 -17.13
CA MET A 279 9.08 -4.72 -16.94
C MET A 279 8.91 -4.16 -15.51
N LEU A 280 7.68 -4.09 -14.99
CA LEU A 280 7.43 -3.58 -13.63
C LEU A 280 8.02 -4.51 -12.56
N VAL A 281 7.92 -5.83 -12.73
CA VAL A 281 8.56 -6.82 -11.84
C VAL A 281 10.08 -6.66 -11.88
N LYS A 282 10.67 -6.50 -13.09
CA LYS A 282 12.11 -6.26 -13.21
C LYS A 282 12.52 -4.96 -12.50
N LYS A 283 11.79 -3.86 -12.70
CA LYS A 283 12.05 -2.57 -12.01
C LYS A 283 12.04 -2.72 -10.50
N TRP A 284 11.12 -3.55 -9.95
CA TRP A 284 11.07 -3.85 -8.52
C TRP A 284 12.35 -4.55 -8.06
N TRP A 285 12.79 -5.60 -8.77
CA TRP A 285 14.02 -6.33 -8.45
C TRP A 285 15.28 -5.49 -8.60
N ASP A 286 15.34 -4.62 -9.61
CA ASP A 286 16.44 -3.67 -9.80
C ASP A 286 16.60 -2.77 -8.55
N ILE A 287 15.49 -2.31 -7.95
CA ILE A 287 15.50 -1.52 -6.72
C ILE A 287 15.86 -2.38 -5.50
N TYR A 288 15.21 -3.54 -5.36
CA TYR A 288 15.42 -4.42 -4.21
C TYR A 288 16.87 -4.88 -4.08
N ASN A 289 17.52 -5.22 -5.19
CA ASN A 289 18.89 -5.73 -5.24
C ASN A 289 19.96 -4.63 -5.23
N ASP A 290 19.57 -3.36 -5.40
CA ASP A 290 20.53 -2.25 -5.41
C ASP A 290 21.07 -2.00 -3.99
N LYS A 291 22.32 -2.40 -3.75
CA LYS A 291 23.01 -2.21 -2.48
C LYS A 291 23.33 -0.75 -2.15
N SER A 292 23.35 0.13 -3.16
CA SER A 292 23.56 1.56 -2.94
C SER A 292 22.38 2.20 -2.20
N LEU A 293 21.22 1.55 -2.27
CA LEU A 293 19.98 1.94 -1.60
C LEU A 293 19.84 1.34 -0.18
N ASP A 294 20.78 0.54 0.29
CA ASP A 294 20.78 0.08 1.69
C ASP A 294 20.95 1.27 2.63
N TYR A 295 20.22 1.24 3.74
CA TYR A 295 20.27 2.33 4.70
C TYR A 295 21.63 2.42 5.36
N LYS A 296 22.29 3.59 5.24
CA LYS A 296 23.57 3.89 5.90
C LYS A 296 23.25 4.62 7.19
N ASN A 297 23.34 3.93 8.34
CA ASN A 297 23.21 4.58 9.63
C ASN A 297 24.36 5.58 9.82
N PRO A 298 24.11 6.89 9.93
CA PRO A 298 25.17 7.89 10.08
C PRO A 298 26.07 7.65 11.30
N ILE A 299 25.51 7.09 12.38
CA ILE A 299 26.23 6.78 13.63
C ILE A 299 27.23 5.63 13.41
N LEU A 300 26.82 4.57 12.69
CA LEU A 300 27.71 3.45 12.36
C LEU A 300 28.76 3.86 11.33
N ALA A 301 28.43 4.72 10.37
CA ALA A 301 29.36 5.24 9.40
C ALA A 301 30.46 6.09 10.06
N ALA A 302 30.12 6.90 11.07
CA ALA A 302 31.08 7.69 11.84
C ALA A 302 32.02 6.80 12.68
N HIS A 303 31.55 5.68 13.22
CA HIS A 303 32.39 4.72 13.94
C HIS A 303 33.32 3.92 13.02
N VAL A 304 32.89 3.60 11.78
CA VAL A 304 33.75 2.91 10.79
C VAL A 304 34.87 3.82 10.30
N THR A 305 34.61 5.13 10.10
CA THR A 305 35.61 6.09 9.70
C THR A 305 36.57 6.41 10.86
N ALA A 306 36.12 6.39 12.12
CA ALA A 306 36.99 6.57 13.29
C ALA A 306 37.89 5.34 13.56
N ASN A 307 37.41 4.12 13.27
CA ASN A 307 38.18 2.88 13.45
C ASN A 307 39.09 2.54 12.25
N SER A 308 38.87 3.09 11.06
CA SER A 308 39.78 2.91 9.93
C SER A 308 41.11 3.64 10.08
N ASN A 309 41.23 4.55 11.06
CA ASN A 309 42.50 5.19 11.44
C ASN A 309 43.29 4.42 12.50
N ASN A 310 42.74 3.32 13.07
CA ASN A 310 43.43 2.38 13.93
C ASN A 310 43.24 0.97 13.35
N GLY A 311 44.30 0.47 12.71
CA GLY A 311 44.29 -0.81 12.01
C GLY A 311 43.75 -1.97 12.86
N GLY A 312 42.69 -2.62 12.38
CA GLY A 312 42.14 -3.79 13.03
C GLY A 312 40.86 -4.30 12.38
N MET A 313 41.03 -5.38 11.68
CA MET A 313 40.09 -6.48 11.37
C MET A 313 38.68 -6.15 10.84
N VAL A 314 38.52 -6.39 9.55
CA VAL A 314 37.25 -6.44 8.84
C VAL A 314 36.49 -7.70 9.21
N LEU A 315 35.34 -7.57 9.86
CA LEU A 315 34.33 -8.62 9.92
C LEU A 315 33.32 -8.39 8.80
N SER A 316 33.42 -9.16 7.74
CA SER A 316 32.36 -9.26 6.72
C SER A 316 31.21 -10.09 7.27
N PRO A 317 29.95 -9.65 7.16
CA PRO A 317 28.81 -10.52 7.40
C PRO A 317 28.64 -11.45 6.19
N VAL A 318 29.00 -12.70 6.36
CA VAL A 318 28.66 -13.80 5.44
C VAL A 318 27.19 -14.12 5.65
N LEU A 319 26.37 -13.75 4.70
CA LEU A 319 25.03 -14.36 4.56
C LEU A 319 25.24 -15.77 3.98
N SER A 320 25.26 -16.76 4.85
CA SER A 320 25.22 -18.17 4.44
C SER A 320 23.80 -18.51 3.95
N ASP A 321 23.74 -19.04 2.74
CA ASP A 321 22.55 -19.74 2.21
C ASP A 321 22.23 -20.95 3.11
N SER A 322 21.38 -20.74 4.10
CA SER A 322 20.74 -21.86 4.79
C SER A 322 19.41 -22.16 4.10
N LYS A 323 19.34 -23.32 3.47
CA LYS A 323 18.13 -23.91 2.92
C LYS A 323 17.06 -23.97 4.00
N VAL A 324 16.06 -23.13 3.87
CA VAL A 324 14.83 -23.19 4.67
C VAL A 324 13.97 -24.32 4.09
N PRO A 325 13.41 -25.23 4.90
CA PRO A 325 12.50 -26.27 4.41
C PRO A 325 11.26 -25.64 3.81
N VAL A 326 10.88 -26.13 2.62
CA VAL A 326 9.65 -25.76 1.93
C VAL A 326 8.47 -26.22 2.78
N CYS A 327 7.81 -25.31 3.47
CA CYS A 327 6.49 -25.56 3.99
C CYS A 327 5.48 -25.49 2.84
N ALA A 328 4.58 -26.46 2.79
CA ALA A 328 3.57 -26.63 1.76
C ALA A 328 2.75 -25.37 1.52
N PRO A 329 2.27 -25.12 0.29
CA PRO A 329 1.51 -23.92 -0.05
C PRO A 329 0.17 -23.95 0.67
N SER A 330 -0.10 -22.97 1.53
CA SER A 330 -1.46 -22.65 1.90
C SER A 330 -2.13 -22.10 0.65
N ALA A 331 -3.22 -22.71 0.24
CA ALA A 331 -3.98 -22.38 -0.96
C ALA A 331 -4.32 -20.90 -1.03
N ALA A 332 -4.21 -20.40 -2.25
CA ALA A 332 -4.41 -19.04 -2.73
C ALA A 332 -5.67 -18.35 -2.27
#